data_1dcabd9e4d0a019788539f40de22a27c
#
_entry.id   1dcabd9e4d0a019788539f40de22a27c
#
_cell.length_a   1.000
_cell.length_b   1.000
_cell.length_c   1.000
_cell.angle_alpha   90.00
_cell.angle_beta   90.00
_cell.angle_gamma   90.00
#
_symmetry.space_group_name_H-M   'P 1'
#
loop_
_entity.id
_entity.type
_entity.pdbx_description
1 polymer ?
#
loop_
_entity_poly.entity_id
_entity_poly.type
_entity_poly.pdbx_seq_one_letter_code
_entity_poly.pdbx_strand_id
1 'polypeptide(L)'
;MDYGGVLTDGAAMLALPGRARAAGLPTALVSDGNEVPDAVCRLFDVVVLGAQIGARKPDPDVFRRVAAMLDVPPQECVMVDDLARNVRGARAAGMVAVQHHDVDVTVCEVGILLDLPPV
;
A
#
# COMPACT_ATOMS: atom_id res chain seq x y z
N MET A 1 0.05 -1.13 -0.06
CA MET A 1 1.35 -0.47 -0.24
C MET A 1 2.33 -1.48 -0.81
N ASP A 2 3.12 -1.09 -1.81
CA ASP A 2 4.16 -1.93 -2.40
C ASP A 2 5.43 -1.94 -1.54
N TYR A 3 6.32 -2.92 -1.76
CA TYR A 3 7.60 -3.03 -1.06
C TYR A 3 8.75 -2.39 -1.86
N GLY A 4 9.19 -3.03 -2.94
CA GLY A 4 10.32 -2.57 -3.76
C GLY A 4 10.04 -1.23 -4.44
N GLY A 5 10.96 -0.28 -4.32
CA GLY A 5 10.79 1.06 -4.87
C GLY A 5 9.84 1.98 -4.09
N VAL A 6 9.25 1.49 -3.00
CA VAL A 6 8.36 2.25 -2.10
C VAL A 6 8.89 2.18 -0.68
N LEU A 7 8.72 1.05 0.00
CA LEU A 7 9.22 0.88 1.37
C LEU A 7 10.76 0.84 1.44
N THR A 8 11.41 0.43 0.37
CA THR A 8 12.88 0.43 0.28
C THR A 8 13.47 1.83 0.10
N ASP A 9 12.66 2.86 -0.04
CA ASP A 9 13.09 4.23 -0.31
C ASP A 9 13.32 5.06 0.96
N GLY A 10 13.54 4.41 2.09
CA GLY A 10 14.02 5.04 3.30
C GLY A 10 13.07 4.99 4.49
N ALA A 11 13.55 5.54 5.60
CA ALA A 11 12.92 5.44 6.92
C ALA A 11 11.53 6.09 6.98
N ALA A 12 11.34 7.22 6.28
CA ALA A 12 10.05 7.92 6.28
C ALA A 12 8.95 7.11 5.59
N MET A 13 9.30 6.34 4.55
CA MET A 13 8.38 5.43 3.88
C MET A 13 8.06 4.23 4.77
N LEU A 14 9.06 3.66 5.44
CA LEU A 14 8.88 2.56 6.38
C LEU A 14 8.03 2.94 7.59
N ALA A 15 8.01 4.22 7.96
CA ALA A 15 7.21 4.71 9.07
C ALA A 15 5.71 4.87 8.74
N LEU A 16 5.35 5.00 7.47
CA LEU A 16 3.96 5.25 7.06
C LEU A 16 2.96 4.21 7.56
N PRO A 17 3.19 2.88 7.40
CA PRO A 17 2.25 1.90 7.92
C PRO A 17 2.03 2.00 9.43
N GLY A 18 3.07 2.26 10.19
CA GLY A 18 2.96 2.46 11.65
C GLY A 18 2.15 3.71 12.01
N ARG A 19 2.33 4.79 11.27
CA ARG A 19 1.54 6.02 11.44
C ARG A 19 0.06 5.79 11.14
N ALA A 20 -0.24 5.05 10.08
CA ALA A 20 -1.62 4.68 9.73
C ALA A 20 -2.25 3.81 10.83
N ARG A 21 -1.52 2.79 11.31
CA ARG A 21 -2.00 1.91 12.39
C ARG A 21 -2.23 2.68 13.69
N ALA A 22 -1.36 3.62 14.03
CA ALA A 22 -1.53 4.49 15.20
C ALA A 22 -2.78 5.36 15.10
N ALA A 23 -3.21 5.68 13.87
CA ALA A 23 -4.47 6.39 13.61
C ALA A 23 -5.69 5.45 13.54
N GLY A 24 -5.53 4.16 13.81
CA GLY A 24 -6.61 3.18 13.77
C GLY A 24 -6.97 2.67 12.39
N LEU A 25 -6.11 2.88 11.38
CA LEU A 25 -6.37 2.47 10.01
C LEU A 25 -5.76 1.09 9.73
N PRO A 26 -6.50 0.17 9.08
CA PRO A 26 -5.94 -1.10 8.66
C PRO A 26 -4.94 -0.92 7.51
N THR A 27 -3.92 -1.77 7.48
CA THR A 27 -2.81 -1.65 6.54
C THR A 27 -2.54 -2.98 5.82
N ALA A 28 -2.15 -2.89 4.55
CA ALA A 28 -1.80 -4.06 3.74
C ALA A 28 -0.53 -3.81 2.94
N LEU A 29 0.31 -4.84 2.90
CA LEU A 29 1.44 -4.94 1.98
C LEU A 29 1.03 -5.83 0.81
N VAL A 30 1.24 -5.33 -0.41
CA VAL A 30 0.95 -6.07 -1.65
C VAL A 30 2.19 -6.02 -2.53
N SER A 31 2.94 -7.11 -2.58
CA SER A 31 4.18 -7.21 -3.34
C SER A 31 4.11 -8.35 -4.34
N ASP A 32 4.60 -8.14 -5.56
CA ASP A 32 4.74 -9.22 -6.54
C ASP A 32 5.89 -10.17 -6.21
N GLY A 33 6.88 -9.71 -5.42
CA GLY A 33 7.98 -10.54 -4.95
C GLY A 33 7.58 -11.43 -3.77
N ASN A 34 8.29 -12.55 -3.61
CA ASN A 34 8.09 -13.48 -2.49
C ASN A 34 9.04 -13.21 -1.32
N GLU A 35 10.05 -12.39 -1.55
CA GLU A 35 11.10 -12.12 -0.56
C GLU A 35 10.95 -10.72 0.02
N VAL A 36 10.20 -10.63 1.09
CA VAL A 36 10.08 -9.40 1.90
C VAL A 36 10.54 -9.74 3.31
N PRO A 37 11.43 -8.93 3.92
CA PRO A 37 11.89 -9.19 5.29
C PRO A 37 10.72 -9.30 6.27
N ASP A 38 10.81 -10.25 7.20
CA ASP A 38 9.78 -10.46 8.23
C ASP A 38 9.50 -9.19 9.03
N ALA A 39 10.54 -8.41 9.32
CA ALA A 39 10.39 -7.15 10.03
C ALA A 39 9.50 -6.14 9.28
N VAL A 40 9.54 -6.16 7.94
CA VAL A 40 8.66 -5.32 7.11
C VAL A 40 7.23 -5.88 7.11
N CYS A 41 7.09 -7.20 6.97
CA CYS A 41 5.77 -7.84 7.01
C CYS A 41 5.00 -7.53 8.30
N ARG A 42 5.70 -7.45 9.44
CA ARG A 42 5.09 -7.14 10.74
C ARG A 42 4.55 -5.72 10.86
N LEU A 43 4.89 -4.83 9.94
CA LEU A 43 4.35 -3.46 9.91
C LEU A 43 2.90 -3.41 9.44
N PHE A 44 2.40 -4.50 8.86
CA PHE A 44 1.10 -4.54 8.19
C PHE A 44 0.14 -5.55 8.83
N ASP A 45 -1.15 -5.25 8.75
CA ASP A 45 -2.22 -6.15 9.21
C ASP A 45 -2.44 -7.30 8.22
N VAL A 46 -2.28 -7.02 6.92
CA VAL A 46 -2.43 -7.99 5.83
C VAL A 46 -1.18 -7.96 4.97
N VAL A 47 -0.68 -9.12 4.59
CA VAL A 47 0.49 -9.27 3.71
C VAL A 47 0.12 -10.22 2.57
N VAL A 48 0.26 -9.74 1.33
CA VAL A 48 0.07 -10.53 0.11
C VAL A 48 1.35 -10.50 -0.70
N LEU A 49 1.97 -11.66 -0.87
CA LEU A 49 3.23 -11.81 -1.58
C LEU A 49 3.03 -12.66 -2.84
N GLY A 50 3.57 -12.18 -3.97
CA GLY A 50 3.49 -12.91 -5.23
C GLY A 50 2.05 -13.19 -5.65
N ALA A 51 1.77 -14.43 -6.04
CA ALA A 51 0.46 -14.88 -6.51
C ALA A 51 -0.32 -15.67 -5.45
N GLN A 52 -0.13 -15.39 -4.17
CA GLN A 52 -0.75 -16.14 -3.07
C GLN A 52 -2.27 -16.21 -3.16
N ILE A 53 -2.91 -15.17 -3.67
CA ILE A 53 -4.36 -15.10 -3.81
C ILE A 53 -4.86 -15.43 -5.22
N GLY A 54 -4.00 -16.02 -6.05
CA GLY A 54 -4.36 -16.43 -7.42
C GLY A 54 -4.39 -15.31 -8.45
N ALA A 55 -3.92 -14.11 -8.08
CA ALA A 55 -3.85 -12.96 -8.97
C ALA A 55 -2.63 -12.10 -8.60
N ARG A 56 -2.13 -11.33 -9.54
CA ARG A 56 -0.98 -10.42 -9.36
C ARG A 56 -1.32 -9.01 -9.85
N LYS A 57 -0.65 -8.01 -9.27
CA LYS A 57 -0.68 -6.66 -9.84
C LYS A 57 -0.21 -6.69 -11.31
N PRO A 58 -0.79 -5.93 -12.22
CA PRO A 58 -1.77 -4.85 -12.01
C PRO A 58 -3.25 -5.27 -12.12
N ASP A 59 -3.56 -6.57 -12.08
CA ASP A 59 -4.95 -7.03 -12.16
C ASP A 59 -5.80 -6.32 -11.08
N PRO A 60 -6.88 -5.60 -11.45
CA PRO A 60 -7.75 -4.94 -10.48
C PRO A 60 -8.33 -5.87 -9.42
N ASP A 61 -8.47 -7.16 -9.74
CA ASP A 61 -9.00 -8.15 -8.81
C ASP A 61 -8.12 -8.34 -7.57
N VAL A 62 -6.80 -8.18 -7.71
CA VAL A 62 -5.86 -8.20 -6.56
C VAL A 62 -6.24 -7.12 -5.55
N PHE A 63 -6.46 -5.91 -6.02
CA PHE A 63 -6.77 -4.77 -5.15
C PHE A 63 -8.15 -4.92 -4.50
N ARG A 64 -9.14 -5.45 -5.23
CA ARG A 64 -10.46 -5.74 -4.67
C ARG A 64 -10.38 -6.78 -3.55
N ARG A 65 -9.60 -7.83 -3.75
CA ARG A 65 -9.40 -8.89 -2.75
C ARG A 65 -8.68 -8.37 -1.51
N VAL A 66 -7.66 -7.55 -1.69
CA VAL A 66 -6.94 -6.93 -0.56
C VAL A 66 -7.88 -6.01 0.23
N ALA A 67 -8.68 -5.20 -0.43
CA ALA A 67 -9.68 -4.36 0.23
C ALA A 67 -10.66 -5.20 1.06
N ALA A 68 -11.13 -6.33 0.51
CA ALA A 68 -12.00 -7.27 1.23
C ALA A 68 -11.30 -7.87 2.46
N MET A 69 -10.02 -8.21 2.36
CA MET A 69 -9.22 -8.71 3.49
C MET A 69 -9.06 -7.67 4.60
N LEU A 70 -9.03 -6.37 4.24
CA LEU A 70 -8.99 -5.27 5.19
C LEU A 70 -10.37 -4.90 5.73
N ASP A 71 -11.43 -5.45 5.16
CA ASP A 71 -12.83 -5.08 5.45
C ASP A 71 -13.08 -3.57 5.21
N VAL A 72 -12.52 -3.05 4.13
CA VAL A 72 -12.65 -1.65 3.72
C VAL A 72 -13.08 -1.59 2.26
N PRO A 73 -14.08 -0.77 1.89
CA PRO A 73 -14.44 -0.60 0.48
C PRO A 73 -13.26 -0.07 -0.33
N PRO A 74 -13.07 -0.50 -1.59
CA PRO A 74 -11.96 0.00 -2.42
C PRO A 74 -11.88 1.52 -2.48
N GLN A 75 -13.01 2.23 -2.53
CA GLN A 75 -13.07 3.69 -2.61
C GLN A 75 -12.48 4.38 -1.38
N GLU A 76 -12.35 3.67 -0.26
CA GLU A 76 -11.76 4.17 0.99
C GLU A 76 -10.32 3.69 1.20
N CYS A 77 -9.76 2.96 0.23
CA CYS A 77 -8.38 2.49 0.26
C CYS A 77 -7.46 3.45 -0.48
N VAL A 78 -6.26 3.63 0.05
CA VAL A 78 -5.17 4.34 -0.61
C VAL A 78 -4.07 3.34 -0.94
N MET A 79 -3.74 3.19 -2.22
CA MET A 79 -2.62 2.37 -2.69
C MET A 79 -1.42 3.27 -3.00
N VAL A 80 -0.25 2.84 -2.58
CA VAL A 80 1.03 3.50 -2.91
C VAL A 80 1.91 2.50 -3.67
N ASP A 81 2.29 2.83 -4.88
CA ASP A 81 3.13 2.01 -5.74
C ASP A 81 3.99 2.91 -6.64
N ASP A 82 5.17 2.47 -7.02
CA ASP A 82 6.06 3.23 -7.89
C ASP A 82 5.79 2.98 -9.38
N LEU A 83 5.11 1.90 -9.73
CA LEU A 83 4.83 1.54 -11.12
C LEU A 83 3.47 2.08 -11.58
N ALA A 84 3.48 2.85 -12.66
CA ALA A 84 2.27 3.44 -13.24
C ALA A 84 1.20 2.38 -13.56
N ARG A 85 1.58 1.19 -14.07
CA ARG A 85 0.64 0.12 -14.36
C ARG A 85 -0.11 -0.36 -13.11
N ASN A 86 0.58 -0.44 -11.97
CA ASN A 86 -0.03 -0.87 -10.71
C ASN A 86 -0.97 0.21 -10.16
N VAL A 87 -0.59 1.48 -10.29
CA VAL A 87 -1.44 2.61 -9.94
C VAL A 87 -2.74 2.59 -10.76
N ARG A 88 -2.64 2.33 -12.07
CA ARG A 88 -3.81 2.20 -12.94
C ARG A 88 -4.69 1.01 -12.53
N GLY A 89 -4.08 -0.12 -12.18
CA GLY A 89 -4.81 -1.30 -11.71
C GLY A 89 -5.58 -1.04 -10.42
N ALA A 90 -4.97 -0.35 -9.46
CA ALA A 90 -5.61 0.04 -8.21
C ALA A 90 -6.79 0.99 -8.47
N ARG A 91 -6.61 1.98 -9.33
CA ARG A 91 -7.68 2.92 -9.73
C ARG A 91 -8.83 2.20 -10.44
N ALA A 92 -8.53 1.24 -11.30
CA ALA A 92 -9.56 0.41 -11.96
C ALA A 92 -10.37 -0.41 -10.95
N ALA A 93 -9.79 -0.77 -9.80
CA ALA A 93 -10.49 -1.42 -8.70
C ALA A 93 -11.32 -0.46 -7.84
N GLY A 94 -11.21 0.84 -8.08
CA GLY A 94 -11.92 1.88 -7.33
C GLY A 94 -11.10 2.52 -6.20
N MET A 95 -9.84 2.15 -6.02
CA MET A 95 -8.98 2.74 -5.00
C MET A 95 -8.49 4.13 -5.40
N VAL A 96 -8.19 4.96 -4.41
CA VAL A 96 -7.29 6.10 -4.56
C VAL A 96 -5.87 5.55 -4.65
N ALA A 97 -5.08 6.01 -5.60
CA ALA A 97 -3.71 5.52 -5.76
C ALA A 97 -2.73 6.67 -5.95
N VAL A 98 -1.62 6.58 -5.24
CA VAL A 98 -0.51 7.52 -5.30
C VAL A 98 0.66 6.83 -5.98
N GLN A 99 1.17 7.42 -7.07
CA GLN A 99 2.40 6.94 -7.68
C GLN A 99 3.60 7.54 -6.94
N HIS A 100 4.40 6.66 -6.36
CA HIS A 100 5.58 7.09 -5.61
C HIS A 100 6.74 7.45 -6.54
N HIS A 101 7.26 8.65 -6.41
CA HIS A 101 8.48 9.14 -7.06
C HIS A 101 9.43 9.76 -6.05
N ASP A 102 8.91 10.58 -5.15
CA ASP A 102 9.65 11.35 -4.17
C ASP A 102 9.09 11.11 -2.77
N VAL A 103 9.97 10.86 -1.82
CA VAL A 103 9.57 10.50 -0.44
C VAL A 103 8.75 11.61 0.21
N ASP A 104 9.21 12.86 0.15
CA ASP A 104 8.54 13.96 0.83
C ASP A 104 7.16 14.23 0.25
N VAL A 105 7.04 14.15 -1.08
CA VAL A 105 5.76 14.29 -1.78
C VAL A 105 4.79 13.18 -1.38
N THR A 106 5.23 11.92 -1.43
CA THR A 106 4.39 10.78 -1.07
C THR A 106 3.94 10.83 0.37
N VAL A 107 4.85 11.11 1.30
CA VAL A 107 4.53 11.22 2.74
C VAL A 107 3.48 12.31 2.96
N CYS A 108 3.64 13.46 2.30
CA CYS A 108 2.68 14.56 2.38
C CYS A 108 1.31 14.15 1.81
N GLU A 109 1.27 13.59 0.61
CA GLU A 109 0.01 13.19 -0.05
C GLU A 109 -0.74 12.13 0.75
N VAL A 110 -0.04 11.08 1.19
CA VAL A 110 -0.65 10.02 2.00
C VAL A 110 -1.14 10.57 3.33
N GLY A 111 -0.36 11.45 3.95
CA GLY A 111 -0.76 12.13 5.18
C GLY A 111 -2.07 12.91 5.03
N ILE A 112 -2.24 13.61 3.91
CA ILE A 112 -3.46 14.37 3.61
C ILE A 112 -4.62 13.41 3.33
N LEU A 113 -4.41 12.41 2.48
CA LEU A 113 -5.47 11.48 2.08
C LEU A 113 -6.01 10.65 3.25
N LEU A 114 -5.15 10.28 4.19
CA LEU A 114 -5.51 9.49 5.36
C LEU A 114 -5.78 10.35 6.61
N ASP A 115 -5.66 11.67 6.50
CA ASP A 115 -5.78 12.60 7.64
C ASP A 115 -4.87 12.21 8.81
N LEU A 116 -3.61 11.90 8.49
CA LEU A 116 -2.63 11.53 9.51
C LEU A 116 -2.15 12.76 10.27
N PRO A 117 -1.89 12.64 11.60
CA PRO A 117 -1.26 13.72 12.34
C PRO A 117 0.09 14.11 11.72
N PRO A 118 0.46 15.40 11.73
CA PRO A 118 1.78 15.84 11.27
C PRO A 118 2.89 15.19 12.12
N VAL A 119 4.02 14.97 11.46
CA VAL A 119 5.20 14.40 12.10
C VAL A 119 5.96 15.47 12.86
#